data_77c314bc054e11be0c9b9bc6db155ee9
#
_entry.id   77c314bc054e11be0c9b9bc6db155ee9
#
_cell.length_a   1.000
_cell.length_b   1.000
_cell.length_c   1.000
_cell.angle_alpha   90.00
_cell.angle_beta   90.00
_cell.angle_gamma   90.00
#
_symmetry.space_group_name_H-M   'P 1'
#
loop_
_entity.id
_entity.type
_entity.pdbx_description
1 polymer ?
#
loop_
_entity_poly.entity_id
_entity_poly.type
_entity_poly.pdbx_seq_one_letter_code
_entity_poly.pdbx_strand_id
1 'polypeptide(L)'
;MAEGAEHPDHPERAEQSGDDEITSVLTGVGPRLRVLRRQRGTTLAQLSETTGISLSTLSRLESGGRKPTLELLLPLAKAYGVQLDELVGAPATGDPRIHFRPFTRDGMTFVPLTRHLGGLQAYKQILPGGRGATGPLEQRVHEGYEWLYVLAGRLRLLLGEHDLVLTAGEVAEFDTRTPHAWASAGPEPVEFLSLFGQQGERMHVRARPATER
;
A
#
# COMPACT_ATOMS: atom_id res chain seq x y z
N MET A 1 6.07 -8.64 62.09
CA MET A 1 4.92 -7.85 61.64
C MET A 1 5.46 -6.73 60.78
N ALA A 2 5.31 -6.83 59.49
CA ALA A 2 5.65 -5.79 58.54
C ALA A 2 4.41 -5.65 57.62
N GLU A 3 3.70 -4.54 57.79
CA GLU A 3 2.52 -4.17 57.05
C GLU A 3 2.91 -3.86 55.61
N GLY A 4 2.26 -4.57 54.67
CA GLY A 4 2.31 -4.27 53.24
C GLY A 4 1.48 -3.03 52.97
N ALA A 5 2.12 -1.99 52.44
CA ALA A 5 1.43 -0.84 51.90
C ALA A 5 0.99 -1.19 50.44
N GLU A 6 -0.28 -1.53 50.29
CA GLU A 6 -0.95 -1.54 48.98
C GLU A 6 -1.01 -0.09 48.47
N HIS A 7 -0.38 0.12 47.32
CA HIS A 7 -0.46 1.39 46.59
C HIS A 7 -1.73 1.34 45.73
N PRO A 8 -2.74 2.21 45.94
CA PRO A 8 -3.90 2.20 45.05
C PRO A 8 -3.52 2.71 43.67
N ASP A 9 -3.70 1.85 42.69
CA ASP A 9 -3.59 2.16 41.26
C ASP A 9 -4.72 3.15 40.93
N HIS A 10 -4.38 4.43 40.71
CA HIS A 10 -5.35 5.50 40.47
C HIS A 10 -5.87 5.41 39.02
N PRO A 11 -7.16 5.12 38.78
CA PRO A 11 -7.75 5.07 37.43
C PRO A 11 -7.67 6.40 36.69
N GLU A 12 -7.61 7.52 37.35
CA GLU A 12 -7.51 8.88 36.77
C GLU A 12 -6.24 9.11 35.94
N ARG A 13 -5.12 8.42 36.19
CA ARG A 13 -3.89 8.53 35.41
C ARG A 13 -3.99 7.83 34.05
N ALA A 14 -4.75 6.76 33.94
CA ALA A 14 -4.96 6.03 32.70
C ALA A 14 -5.91 6.79 31.76
N GLU A 15 -6.92 7.44 32.29
CA GLU A 15 -7.87 8.25 31.51
C GLU A 15 -7.20 9.53 30.95
N GLN A 16 -6.40 10.23 31.75
CA GLN A 16 -5.66 11.41 31.30
C GLN A 16 -4.62 11.08 30.22
N SER A 17 -3.94 9.94 30.32
CA SER A 17 -2.99 9.50 29.31
C SER A 17 -3.65 9.21 27.95
N GLY A 18 -4.86 8.64 27.95
CA GLY A 18 -5.62 8.35 26.73
C GLY A 18 -6.14 9.61 26.03
N ASP A 19 -6.60 10.59 26.80
CA ASP A 19 -7.07 11.88 26.26
C ASP A 19 -5.93 12.71 25.67
N ASP A 20 -4.76 12.70 26.29
CA ASP A 20 -3.56 13.37 25.76
C ASP A 20 -3.08 12.72 24.45
N GLU A 21 -3.12 11.40 24.35
CA GLU A 21 -2.76 10.66 23.14
C GLU A 21 -3.73 10.97 21.99
N ILE A 22 -5.04 10.93 22.24
CA ILE A 22 -6.05 11.28 21.24
C ILE A 22 -5.88 12.73 20.77
N THR A 23 -5.66 13.66 21.70
CA THR A 23 -5.45 15.07 21.40
C THR A 23 -4.20 15.27 20.53
N SER A 24 -3.12 14.57 20.82
CA SER A 24 -1.89 14.58 20.02
C SER A 24 -2.13 14.08 18.59
N VAL A 25 -2.84 12.95 18.45
CA VAL A 25 -3.23 12.39 17.16
C VAL A 25 -4.05 13.40 16.34
N LEU A 26 -5.10 13.97 16.95
CA LEU A 26 -5.98 14.93 16.29
C LEU A 26 -5.24 16.21 15.85
N THR A 27 -4.31 16.69 16.67
CA THR A 27 -3.49 17.87 16.35
C THR A 27 -2.57 17.61 15.18
N GLY A 28 -2.08 16.38 15.03
CA GLY A 28 -1.20 15.96 13.93
C GLY A 28 -1.90 15.81 12.57
N VAL A 29 -3.23 15.70 12.53
CA VAL A 29 -3.98 15.43 11.29
C VAL A 29 -3.84 16.56 10.26
N GLY A 30 -4.04 17.81 10.68
CA GLY A 30 -3.98 18.97 9.77
C GLY A 30 -2.65 19.09 9.03
N PRO A 31 -1.51 19.14 9.73
CA PRO A 31 -0.18 19.16 9.11
C PRO A 31 0.04 17.97 8.15
N ARG A 32 -0.41 16.77 8.50
CA ARG A 32 -0.27 15.57 7.67
C ARG A 32 -1.08 15.67 6.38
N LEU A 33 -2.32 16.13 6.45
CA LEU A 33 -3.15 16.39 5.27
C LEU A 33 -2.46 17.36 4.31
N ARG A 34 -1.88 18.42 4.84
CA ARG A 34 -1.15 19.41 4.04
C ARG A 34 0.08 18.81 3.36
N VAL A 35 0.82 17.94 4.05
CA VAL A 35 1.99 17.22 3.48
C VAL A 35 1.52 16.31 2.35
N LEU A 36 0.50 15.48 2.58
CA LEU A 36 -0.06 14.56 1.59
C LEU A 36 -0.54 15.30 0.34
N ARG A 37 -1.25 16.40 0.51
CA ARG A 37 -1.70 17.22 -0.62
C ARG A 37 -0.54 17.76 -1.45
N ARG A 38 0.49 18.32 -0.78
CA ARG A 38 1.67 18.86 -1.46
C ARG A 38 2.48 17.81 -2.20
N GLN A 39 2.66 16.63 -1.60
CA GLN A 39 3.35 15.50 -2.25
C GLN A 39 2.67 15.05 -3.53
N ARG A 40 1.35 15.24 -3.63
CA ARG A 40 0.55 14.92 -4.83
C ARG A 40 0.41 16.09 -5.81
N GLY A 41 1.04 17.21 -5.54
CA GLY A 41 0.95 18.41 -6.38
C GLY A 41 -0.47 19.00 -6.49
N THR A 42 -1.37 18.64 -5.56
CA THR A 42 -2.79 19.02 -5.63
C THR A 42 -3.04 20.35 -4.91
N THR A 43 -3.78 21.26 -5.53
CA THR A 43 -4.22 22.51 -4.90
C THR A 43 -5.45 22.27 -3.99
N LEU A 44 -5.73 23.21 -3.07
CA LEU A 44 -6.96 23.14 -2.26
C LEU A 44 -8.22 23.22 -3.12
N ALA A 45 -8.21 23.95 -4.24
CA ALA A 45 -9.32 24.04 -5.17
C ALA A 45 -9.61 22.70 -5.84
N GLN A 46 -8.60 22.05 -6.39
CA GLN A 46 -8.72 20.71 -6.99
C GLN A 46 -9.19 19.66 -5.98
N LEU A 47 -8.68 19.73 -4.74
CA LEU A 47 -9.12 18.84 -3.68
C LEU A 47 -10.58 19.07 -3.30
N SER A 48 -11.03 20.34 -3.28
CA SER A 48 -12.43 20.71 -3.06
C SER A 48 -13.35 20.11 -4.13
N GLU A 49 -12.98 20.21 -5.40
CA GLU A 49 -13.71 19.61 -6.52
C GLU A 49 -13.80 18.08 -6.40
N THR A 50 -12.67 17.43 -6.05
CA THR A 50 -12.60 15.96 -5.96
C THR A 50 -13.38 15.40 -4.77
N THR A 51 -13.39 16.12 -3.64
CA THR A 51 -13.96 15.62 -2.38
C THR A 51 -15.34 16.15 -2.08
N GLY A 52 -15.78 17.24 -2.74
CA GLY A 52 -17.00 17.97 -2.40
C GLY A 52 -16.88 18.80 -1.10
N ILE A 53 -15.70 18.84 -0.46
CA ILE A 53 -15.48 19.62 0.77
C ILE A 53 -15.11 21.05 0.38
N SER A 54 -15.76 22.05 0.99
CA SER A 54 -15.48 23.45 0.68
C SER A 54 -14.02 23.84 0.92
N LEU A 55 -13.47 24.72 0.10
CA LEU A 55 -12.09 25.23 0.18
C LEU A 55 -11.80 25.82 1.57
N SER A 56 -12.74 26.56 2.16
CA SER A 56 -12.60 27.12 3.50
C SER A 56 -12.50 26.04 4.59
N THR A 57 -13.27 24.95 4.45
CA THR A 57 -13.21 23.79 5.35
C THR A 57 -11.87 23.07 5.24
N LEU A 58 -11.39 22.81 4.03
CA LEU A 58 -10.08 22.19 3.78
C LEU A 58 -8.94 23.03 4.35
N SER A 59 -8.95 24.36 4.12
CA SER A 59 -7.95 25.27 4.66
C SER A 59 -7.91 25.27 6.19
N ARG A 60 -9.10 25.31 6.84
CA ARG A 60 -9.19 25.24 8.31
C ARG A 60 -8.78 23.89 8.85
N LEU A 61 -9.05 22.80 8.14
CA LEU A 61 -8.66 21.47 8.54
C LEU A 61 -7.12 21.32 8.49
N GLU A 62 -6.47 21.80 7.43
CA GLU A 62 -5.00 21.77 7.29
C GLU A 62 -4.28 22.69 8.30
N SER A 63 -4.92 23.76 8.72
CA SER A 63 -4.36 24.68 9.71
C SER A 63 -4.68 24.32 11.16
N GLY A 64 -5.44 23.25 11.40
CA GLY A 64 -5.90 22.86 12.75
C GLY A 64 -7.07 23.68 13.29
N GLY A 65 -7.59 24.65 12.50
CA GLY A 65 -8.73 25.49 12.86
C GLY A 65 -10.10 24.82 12.74
N ARG A 66 -10.13 23.53 12.33
CA ARG A 66 -11.33 22.68 12.30
C ARG A 66 -10.99 21.29 12.79
N LYS A 67 -11.82 20.76 13.67
CA LYS A 67 -11.69 19.40 14.18
C LYS A 67 -11.89 18.39 13.04
N PRO A 68 -11.01 17.40 12.86
CA PRO A 68 -11.18 16.35 11.86
C PRO A 68 -12.30 15.41 12.31
N THR A 69 -13.30 15.23 11.43
CA THR A 69 -14.39 14.27 11.63
C THR A 69 -14.34 13.20 10.53
N LEU A 70 -14.94 12.04 10.75
CA LEU A 70 -14.93 10.95 9.78
C LEU A 70 -15.53 11.37 8.43
N GLU A 71 -16.57 12.21 8.45
CA GLU A 71 -17.21 12.73 7.23
C GLU A 71 -16.26 13.55 6.36
N LEU A 72 -15.28 14.21 6.99
CA LEU A 72 -14.23 14.96 6.28
C LEU A 72 -13.04 14.05 5.91
N LEU A 73 -12.68 13.12 6.77
CA LEU A 73 -11.49 12.28 6.58
C LEU A 73 -11.69 11.18 5.54
N LEU A 74 -12.88 10.58 5.45
CA LEU A 74 -13.14 9.49 4.49
C LEU A 74 -13.04 9.93 3.02
N PRO A 75 -13.64 11.06 2.59
CA PRO A 75 -13.44 11.57 1.23
C PRO A 75 -11.97 11.93 0.94
N LEU A 76 -11.25 12.46 1.93
CA LEU A 76 -9.83 12.80 1.80
C LEU A 76 -8.95 11.55 1.69
N ALA A 77 -9.19 10.53 2.51
CA ALA A 77 -8.49 9.26 2.40
C ALA A 77 -8.67 8.63 1.00
N LYS A 78 -9.90 8.66 0.47
CA LYS A 78 -10.20 8.20 -0.88
C LYS A 78 -9.50 9.03 -1.95
N ALA A 79 -9.52 10.36 -1.84
CA ALA A 79 -8.89 11.27 -2.81
C ALA A 79 -7.36 11.11 -2.82
N TYR A 80 -6.77 10.89 -1.66
CA TYR A 80 -5.33 10.64 -1.53
C TYR A 80 -4.92 9.19 -1.78
N GLY A 81 -5.88 8.25 -1.87
CA GLY A 81 -5.57 6.82 -2.03
C GLY A 81 -4.79 6.24 -0.84
N VAL A 82 -5.06 6.72 0.37
CA VAL A 82 -4.46 6.27 1.63
C VAL A 82 -5.52 5.68 2.55
N GLN A 83 -5.08 4.90 3.53
CA GLN A 83 -5.99 4.40 4.56
C GLN A 83 -6.24 5.48 5.63
N LEU A 84 -7.34 5.34 6.38
CA LEU A 84 -7.72 6.33 7.38
C LEU A 84 -6.71 6.41 8.54
N ASP A 85 -6.16 5.28 8.95
CA ASP A 85 -5.12 5.19 9.99
C ASP A 85 -3.84 5.93 9.60
N GLU A 86 -3.43 5.85 8.33
CA GLU A 86 -2.31 6.64 7.81
C GLU A 86 -2.62 8.15 7.86
N LEU A 87 -3.84 8.51 7.51
CA LEU A 87 -4.26 9.91 7.46
C LEU A 87 -4.32 10.52 8.85
N VAL A 88 -4.80 9.78 9.86
CA VAL A 88 -4.82 10.25 11.26
C VAL A 88 -3.49 10.03 11.97
N GLY A 89 -2.59 9.17 11.45
CA GLY A 89 -1.33 8.81 12.08
C GLY A 89 -1.55 8.15 13.44
N ALA A 90 -2.50 7.24 13.46
CA ALA A 90 -2.74 6.44 14.65
C ALA A 90 -1.45 5.75 15.11
N PRO A 91 -1.16 5.72 16.41
CA PRO A 91 0.00 5.01 16.92
C PRO A 91 -0.05 3.55 16.47
N ALA A 92 1.11 2.99 16.14
CA ALA A 92 1.20 1.58 15.81
C ALA A 92 0.80 0.78 17.06
N THR A 93 -0.31 0.07 16.98
CA THR A 93 -0.72 -0.87 18.03
C THR A 93 0.40 -1.91 18.18
N GLY A 94 0.86 -2.19 19.38
CA GLY A 94 2.10 -2.86 19.75
C GLY A 94 2.52 -4.17 19.04
N ASP A 95 1.71 -4.75 18.18
CA ASP A 95 2.09 -5.87 17.31
C ASP A 95 2.45 -5.36 15.91
N PRO A 96 3.74 -5.41 15.49
CA PRO A 96 4.19 -4.93 14.19
C PRO A 96 3.81 -5.88 13.05
N ARG A 97 3.24 -7.05 13.32
CA ARG A 97 2.87 -8.02 12.30
C ARG A 97 1.77 -7.48 11.40
N ILE A 98 1.90 -7.73 10.12
CA ILE A 98 0.94 -7.33 9.10
C ILE A 98 0.17 -8.57 8.66
N HIS A 99 -1.15 -8.55 8.83
CA HIS A 99 -2.05 -9.62 8.43
C HIS A 99 -2.99 -9.11 7.35
N PHE A 100 -2.56 -9.18 6.09
CA PHE A 100 -3.43 -8.89 4.96
C PHE A 100 -4.12 -10.16 4.46
N ARG A 101 -5.33 -9.98 3.91
CA ARG A 101 -6.01 -11.07 3.21
C ARG A 101 -5.42 -11.21 1.81
N PRO A 102 -4.97 -12.41 1.41
CA PRO A 102 -4.64 -12.69 0.02
C PRO A 102 -5.85 -12.47 -0.87
N PHE A 103 -5.60 -12.06 -2.12
CA PHE A 103 -6.64 -11.99 -3.14
C PHE A 103 -6.11 -12.60 -4.44
N THR A 104 -7.03 -13.08 -5.29
CA THR A 104 -6.68 -13.69 -6.57
C THR A 104 -7.13 -12.80 -7.70
N ARG A 105 -6.26 -12.65 -8.70
CA ARG A 105 -6.53 -11.90 -9.91
C ARG A 105 -5.83 -12.57 -11.10
N ASP A 106 -6.54 -12.72 -12.22
CA ASP A 106 -6.04 -13.36 -13.44
C ASP A 106 -5.40 -14.73 -13.19
N GLY A 107 -5.92 -15.46 -12.19
CA GLY A 107 -5.43 -16.77 -11.75
C GLY A 107 -4.12 -16.74 -10.95
N MET A 108 -3.64 -15.58 -10.55
CA MET A 108 -2.48 -15.35 -9.68
C MET A 108 -2.93 -14.90 -8.30
N THR A 109 -2.32 -15.42 -7.26
CA THR A 109 -2.59 -15.00 -5.88
C THR A 109 -1.59 -13.95 -5.43
N PHE A 110 -2.11 -12.84 -4.93
CA PHE A 110 -1.36 -11.73 -4.36
C PHE A 110 -1.53 -11.72 -2.84
N VAL A 111 -0.43 -11.71 -2.13
CA VAL A 111 -0.37 -11.52 -0.68
C VAL A 111 0.31 -10.18 -0.41
N PRO A 112 -0.43 -9.13 -0.01
CA PRO A 112 0.17 -7.86 0.34
C PRO A 112 1.12 -8.03 1.54
N LEU A 113 2.29 -7.39 1.52
CA LEU A 113 3.29 -7.46 2.58
C LEU A 113 3.54 -6.11 3.26
N THR A 114 3.05 -5.02 2.67
CA THR A 114 3.25 -3.68 3.21
C THR A 114 1.91 -2.95 3.32
N ARG A 115 1.77 -2.13 4.36
CA ARG A 115 0.67 -1.15 4.43
C ARG A 115 1.03 0.09 3.63
N HIS A 116 2.19 0.66 3.92
CA HIS A 116 2.67 1.90 3.31
C HIS A 116 4.19 2.01 3.47
N LEU A 117 4.91 1.98 2.37
CA LEU A 117 6.34 2.27 2.34
C LEU A 117 6.60 3.42 1.35
N GLY A 118 6.17 4.64 1.71
CA GLY A 118 6.51 5.84 0.94
C GLY A 118 6.14 5.79 -0.54
N GLY A 119 5.03 5.10 -0.88
CA GLY A 119 4.60 4.90 -2.27
C GLY A 119 5.11 3.61 -2.91
N LEU A 120 5.86 2.79 -2.19
CA LEU A 120 6.27 1.45 -2.61
C LEU A 120 5.33 0.41 -2.02
N GLN A 121 4.94 -0.57 -2.83
CA GLN A 121 4.11 -1.70 -2.42
C GLN A 121 4.87 -3.00 -2.63
N ALA A 122 4.91 -3.84 -1.59
CA ALA A 122 5.49 -5.17 -1.66
C ALA A 122 4.38 -6.23 -1.65
N TYR A 123 4.51 -7.19 -2.56
CA TYR A 123 3.63 -8.34 -2.65
C TYR A 123 4.44 -9.63 -2.71
N LYS A 124 3.94 -10.67 -2.04
CA LYS A 124 4.28 -12.03 -2.43
C LYS A 124 3.25 -12.48 -3.46
N GLN A 125 3.73 -12.92 -4.61
CA GLN A 125 2.90 -13.44 -5.69
C GLN A 125 3.08 -14.94 -5.82
N ILE A 126 1.98 -15.63 -6.12
CA ILE A 126 1.96 -17.07 -6.34
C ILE A 126 1.30 -17.32 -7.69
N LEU A 127 2.09 -17.79 -8.65
CA LEU A 127 1.64 -18.21 -9.97
C LEU A 127 1.40 -19.72 -9.97
N PRO A 128 0.24 -20.19 -10.41
CA PRO A 128 0.02 -21.61 -10.62
C PRO A 128 1.02 -22.19 -11.61
N GLY A 129 1.43 -23.43 -11.39
CA GLY A 129 2.28 -24.15 -12.33
C GLY A 129 1.59 -24.43 -13.67
N GLY A 130 2.38 -24.67 -14.69
CA GLY A 130 1.94 -25.01 -16.05
C GLY A 130 1.38 -23.88 -16.89
N ARG A 131 1.09 -22.73 -16.30
CA ARG A 131 0.50 -21.59 -16.99
C ARG A 131 1.60 -20.73 -17.62
N GLY A 132 1.74 -20.80 -18.95
CA GLY A 132 2.76 -20.04 -19.69
C GLY A 132 4.17 -20.63 -19.62
N ALA A 133 4.32 -21.86 -19.19
CA ALA A 133 5.61 -22.57 -19.14
C ALA A 133 6.29 -22.64 -20.52
N THR A 134 5.50 -22.77 -21.57
CA THR A 134 5.94 -22.72 -22.98
C THR A 134 4.91 -21.95 -23.81
N GLY A 135 5.38 -21.18 -24.77
CA GLY A 135 4.52 -20.42 -25.68
C GLY A 135 4.64 -18.91 -25.52
N PRO A 136 3.95 -18.15 -26.38
CA PRO A 136 3.99 -16.70 -26.36
C PRO A 136 3.28 -16.16 -25.12
N LEU A 137 3.92 -15.18 -24.48
CA LEU A 137 3.34 -14.36 -23.41
C LEU A 137 3.11 -12.96 -23.97
N GLU A 138 1.98 -12.38 -23.63
CA GLU A 138 1.70 -10.99 -23.97
C GLU A 138 2.53 -10.08 -23.08
N GLN A 139 3.52 -9.42 -23.65
CA GLN A 139 4.35 -8.45 -22.95
C GLN A 139 3.61 -7.12 -22.80
N ARG A 140 3.79 -6.48 -21.64
CA ARG A 140 3.21 -5.18 -21.32
C ARG A 140 4.28 -4.16 -21.05
N VAL A 141 3.93 -2.88 -21.21
CA VAL A 141 4.79 -1.74 -20.90
C VAL A 141 4.04 -0.75 -20.02
N HIS A 142 4.74 -0.16 -19.05
CA HIS A 142 4.24 0.95 -18.26
C HIS A 142 5.40 1.77 -17.68
N GLU A 143 5.13 2.93 -17.12
CA GLU A 143 6.16 3.72 -16.45
C GLU A 143 6.51 3.14 -15.08
N GLY A 144 7.80 3.19 -14.73
CA GLY A 144 8.33 2.83 -13.42
C GLY A 144 9.41 1.77 -13.50
N TYR A 145 9.70 1.21 -12.35
CA TYR A 145 10.64 0.10 -12.16
C TYR A 145 9.94 -1.03 -11.46
N GLU A 146 10.35 -2.24 -11.79
CA GLU A 146 9.93 -3.46 -11.13
C GLU A 146 11.15 -4.18 -10.58
N TRP A 147 11.03 -4.65 -9.35
CA TRP A 147 11.99 -5.50 -8.69
C TRP A 147 11.29 -6.78 -8.25
N LEU A 148 11.88 -7.92 -8.53
CA LEU A 148 11.35 -9.20 -8.11
C LEU A 148 12.46 -10.13 -7.58
N TYR A 149 12.07 -11.01 -6.63
CA TYR A 149 12.94 -12.00 -6.01
C TYR A 149 12.20 -13.34 -5.92
N VAL A 150 12.75 -14.38 -6.53
CA VAL A 150 12.13 -15.70 -6.55
C VAL A 150 12.34 -16.41 -5.21
N LEU A 151 11.25 -16.81 -4.55
CA LEU A 151 11.26 -17.53 -3.29
C LEU A 151 11.28 -19.06 -3.50
N ALA A 152 10.45 -19.52 -4.45
CA ALA A 152 10.31 -20.96 -4.74
C ALA A 152 9.82 -21.15 -6.17
N GLY A 153 10.13 -22.30 -6.76
CA GLY A 153 9.79 -22.64 -8.14
C GLY A 153 10.72 -21.99 -9.16
N ARG A 154 10.21 -21.86 -10.39
CA ARG A 154 10.97 -21.32 -11.53
C ARG A 154 10.11 -20.28 -12.25
N LEU A 155 10.55 -19.03 -12.25
CA LEU A 155 9.88 -17.91 -12.89
C LEU A 155 10.45 -17.70 -14.30
N ARG A 156 9.61 -17.79 -15.34
CA ARG A 156 9.96 -17.35 -16.68
C ARG A 156 9.67 -15.86 -16.79
N LEU A 157 10.69 -15.08 -17.12
CA LEU A 157 10.62 -13.65 -17.36
C LEU A 157 10.97 -13.36 -18.80
N LEU A 158 10.02 -12.83 -19.57
CA LEU A 158 10.28 -12.19 -20.85
C LEU A 158 10.59 -10.72 -20.60
N LEU A 159 11.72 -10.24 -21.11
CA LEU A 159 12.14 -8.85 -20.98
C LEU A 159 12.71 -8.38 -22.32
N GLY A 160 11.91 -7.63 -23.10
CA GLY A 160 12.22 -7.34 -24.48
C GLY A 160 12.37 -8.61 -25.30
N GLU A 161 13.56 -8.85 -25.86
CA GLU A 161 13.91 -10.05 -26.62
C GLU A 161 14.47 -11.20 -25.75
N HIS A 162 14.70 -10.95 -24.46
CA HIS A 162 15.25 -11.93 -23.55
C HIS A 162 14.15 -12.83 -22.97
N ASP A 163 14.37 -14.14 -23.00
CA ASP A 163 13.53 -15.16 -22.36
C ASP A 163 14.38 -15.83 -21.27
N LEU A 164 14.15 -15.42 -20.03
CA LEU A 164 14.95 -15.79 -18.88
C LEU A 164 14.15 -16.72 -17.96
N VAL A 165 14.84 -17.63 -17.31
CA VAL A 165 14.26 -18.45 -16.23
C VAL A 165 15.03 -18.15 -14.95
N LEU A 166 14.35 -17.54 -13.97
CA LEU A 166 14.89 -17.30 -12.66
C LEU A 166 14.48 -18.43 -11.72
N THR A 167 15.44 -18.88 -10.92
CA THR A 167 15.25 -19.89 -9.88
C THR A 167 15.24 -19.26 -8.48
N ALA A 168 14.91 -20.04 -7.45
CA ALA A 168 14.88 -19.55 -6.07
C ALA A 168 16.23 -18.91 -5.68
N GLY A 169 16.16 -17.71 -5.09
CA GLY A 169 17.33 -16.91 -4.72
C GLY A 169 17.76 -15.88 -5.76
N GLU A 170 17.23 -15.93 -6.98
CA GLU A 170 17.58 -14.98 -8.03
C GLU A 170 16.68 -13.75 -8.01
N VAL A 171 17.27 -12.63 -8.42
CA VAL A 171 16.67 -11.29 -8.45
C VAL A 171 16.64 -10.76 -9.88
N ALA A 172 15.59 -10.06 -10.26
CA ALA A 172 15.58 -9.20 -11.44
C ALA A 172 15.08 -7.81 -11.09
N GLU A 173 15.69 -6.80 -11.70
CA GLU A 173 15.29 -5.41 -11.63
C GLU A 173 15.34 -4.82 -13.05
N PHE A 174 14.28 -4.14 -13.45
CA PHE A 174 14.20 -3.58 -14.80
C PHE A 174 13.26 -2.38 -14.88
N ASP A 175 13.53 -1.53 -15.87
CA ASP A 175 12.65 -0.45 -16.28
C ASP A 175 11.43 -1.05 -17.01
N THR A 176 10.24 -0.78 -16.51
CA THR A 176 8.98 -1.33 -17.01
C THR A 176 8.52 -0.70 -18.34
N ARG A 177 9.24 0.28 -18.87
CA ARG A 177 9.12 0.72 -20.27
C ARG A 177 9.68 -0.31 -21.26
N THR A 178 10.53 -1.23 -20.80
CA THR A 178 10.90 -2.42 -21.56
C THR A 178 9.72 -3.39 -21.55
N PRO A 179 9.27 -3.88 -22.72
CA PRO A 179 8.22 -4.89 -22.79
C PRO A 179 8.57 -6.10 -21.91
N HIS A 180 7.63 -6.49 -21.03
CA HIS A 180 7.89 -7.56 -20.08
C HIS A 180 6.65 -8.40 -19.80
N ALA A 181 6.87 -9.66 -19.45
CA ALA A 181 5.86 -10.59 -18.96
C ALA A 181 6.53 -11.68 -18.12
N TRP A 182 5.77 -12.29 -17.21
CA TRP A 182 6.24 -13.44 -16.44
C TRP A 182 5.20 -14.55 -16.38
N ALA A 183 5.70 -15.77 -16.21
CA ALA A 183 4.89 -16.98 -16.06
C ALA A 183 5.64 -18.02 -15.21
N SER A 184 4.96 -19.10 -14.81
CA SER A 184 5.66 -20.27 -14.28
C SER A 184 6.42 -20.98 -15.40
N ALA A 185 7.71 -21.29 -15.20
CA ALA A 185 8.54 -22.01 -16.15
C ALA A 185 8.38 -23.55 -16.05
N GLY A 186 7.51 -24.06 -15.22
CA GLY A 186 7.35 -25.50 -15.01
C GLY A 186 5.95 -25.90 -14.54
N PRO A 187 5.76 -27.19 -14.23
CA PRO A 187 4.47 -27.70 -13.75
C PRO A 187 4.16 -27.23 -12.32
N GLU A 188 5.18 -26.87 -11.56
CA GLU A 188 5.03 -26.45 -10.16
C GLU A 188 4.70 -24.95 -10.05
N PRO A 189 3.99 -24.55 -8.99
CA PRO A 189 3.78 -23.14 -8.71
C PRO A 189 5.10 -22.40 -8.50
N VAL A 190 5.13 -21.12 -8.85
CA VAL A 190 6.24 -20.24 -8.51
C VAL A 190 5.80 -19.16 -7.52
N GLU A 191 6.60 -18.96 -6.49
CA GLU A 191 6.41 -17.92 -5.49
C GLU A 191 7.55 -16.89 -5.60
N PHE A 192 7.20 -15.63 -5.64
CA PHE A 192 8.18 -14.56 -5.71
C PHE A 192 7.68 -13.29 -5.02
N LEU A 193 8.62 -12.47 -4.58
CA LEU A 193 8.34 -11.11 -4.09
C LEU A 193 8.39 -10.14 -5.24
N SER A 194 7.53 -9.14 -5.21
CA SER A 194 7.60 -7.98 -6.11
C SER A 194 7.48 -6.69 -5.34
N LEU A 195 8.26 -5.70 -5.76
CA LEU A 195 8.15 -4.33 -5.30
C LEU A 195 7.63 -3.48 -6.47
N PHE A 196 6.53 -2.79 -6.25
CA PHE A 196 5.92 -1.90 -7.23
C PHE A 196 5.93 -0.47 -6.74
N GLY A 197 6.31 0.46 -7.59
CA GLY A 197 5.88 1.85 -7.46
C GLY A 197 4.37 1.99 -7.72
N GLN A 198 3.82 3.18 -7.48
CA GLN A 198 2.37 3.43 -7.63
C GLN A 198 1.83 3.12 -9.05
N GLN A 199 2.62 3.36 -10.10
CA GLN A 199 2.26 3.05 -11.49
C GLN A 199 2.21 1.54 -11.73
N GLY A 200 3.25 0.82 -11.31
CA GLY A 200 3.34 -0.64 -11.48
C GLY A 200 2.21 -1.37 -10.75
N GLU A 201 1.87 -0.95 -9.54
CA GLU A 201 0.75 -1.51 -8.79
C GLU A 201 -0.59 -1.34 -9.55
N ARG A 202 -0.82 -0.17 -10.15
CA ARG A 202 -2.05 0.08 -10.92
C ARG A 202 -2.17 -0.86 -12.12
N MET A 203 -1.07 -1.11 -12.83
CA MET A 203 -1.06 -1.98 -14.00
C MET A 203 -1.22 -3.46 -13.65
N HIS A 204 -0.48 -3.94 -12.65
CA HIS A 204 -0.45 -5.36 -12.32
C HIS A 204 -1.50 -5.79 -11.29
N VAL A 205 -1.87 -4.92 -10.39
CA VAL A 205 -2.72 -5.26 -9.24
C VAL A 205 -4.08 -4.58 -9.30
N ARG A 206 -4.17 -3.30 -9.65
CA ARG A 206 -5.39 -2.50 -9.57
C ARG A 206 -6.10 -2.25 -10.91
N ALA A 207 -5.44 -2.42 -12.05
CA ALA A 207 -6.07 -2.21 -13.35
C ALA A 207 -7.23 -3.20 -13.53
N ARG A 208 -8.43 -2.71 -13.86
CA ARG A 208 -9.55 -3.56 -14.28
C ARG A 208 -9.29 -3.99 -15.72
N PRO A 209 -9.64 -5.23 -16.12
CA PRO A 209 -9.66 -5.57 -17.52
C PRO A 209 -10.59 -4.60 -18.25
N ALA A 210 -10.14 -4.09 -19.41
CA ALA A 210 -11.02 -3.35 -20.29
C ALA A 210 -12.18 -4.28 -20.64
N THR A 211 -13.38 -3.93 -20.23
CA THR A 211 -14.60 -4.63 -20.66
C THR A 211 -14.65 -4.42 -22.16
N GLU A 212 -14.52 -5.48 -22.95
CA GLU A 212 -14.79 -5.48 -24.37
C GLU A 212 -16.20 -4.91 -24.57
N ARG A 213 -16.29 -3.84 -25.35
CA ARG A 213 -17.53 -3.30 -25.86
C ARG A 213 -17.89 -3.99 -27.16
#